data_1213c56f889df534731959e615f0fce2
#
_entry.id   1213c56f889df534731959e615f0fce2
#
_cell.length_a   1.000
_cell.length_b   1.000
_cell.length_c   1.000
_cell.angle_alpha   90.00
_cell.angle_beta   90.00
_cell.angle_gamma   90.00
#
_symmetry.space_group_name_H-M   'P 1'
#
loop_
_entity.id
_entity.type
_entity.pdbx_description
1 polymer ?
#
loop_
_entity_poly.entity_id
_entity_poly.type
_entity_poly.pdbx_seq_one_letter_code
_entity_poly.pdbx_strand_id
1 'polypeptide(L)'
;LELARALATRPKLLLLDEVLAGLNPQEIGDMIPVVRDIAQSGVTVLMIEHVMQAVMNLAEHVWVLAQGQLIAQGTPAQVTADPAVVEAYLGHGTAAKLRRQAAAAAGEAT
;
A
#
# COMPACT_ATOMS: atom_id res chain seq x y z
N LEU A 1 -2.66 16.95 8.70
CA LEU A 1 -3.71 17.79 9.23
C LEU A 1 -5.06 17.10 9.22
N GLU A 2 -5.51 16.60 8.08
CA GLU A 2 -6.75 15.85 8.01
C GLU A 2 -6.65 14.50 8.73
N LEU A 3 -5.48 13.88 8.65
CA LEU A 3 -5.20 12.64 9.37
C LEU A 3 -5.29 12.87 10.88
N ALA A 4 -4.73 13.96 11.39
CA ALA A 4 -4.82 14.30 12.80
C ALA A 4 -6.25 14.54 13.25
N ARG A 5 -7.07 15.19 12.41
CA ARG A 5 -8.49 15.37 12.68
C ARG A 5 -9.24 14.06 12.75
N ALA A 6 -8.99 13.17 11.80
CA ALA A 6 -9.62 11.86 11.78
C ALA A 6 -9.26 11.06 13.04
N LEU A 7 -8.01 11.11 13.48
CA LEU A 7 -7.55 10.42 14.67
C LEU A 7 -8.11 11.01 15.96
N ALA A 8 -8.41 12.30 15.97
CA ALA A 8 -9.01 12.95 17.14
C ALA A 8 -10.37 12.38 17.51
N THR A 9 -11.07 11.75 16.55
CA THR A 9 -12.36 11.09 16.79
C THR A 9 -12.22 9.68 17.36
N ARG A 10 -11.00 9.17 17.51
CA ARG A 10 -10.70 7.80 18.00
C ARG A 10 -11.43 6.73 17.18
N PRO A 11 -11.22 6.67 15.86
CA PRO A 11 -11.94 5.72 15.03
C PRO A 11 -11.45 4.30 15.24
N LYS A 12 -12.34 3.33 14.99
CA LYS A 12 -11.96 1.92 14.87
C LYS A 12 -11.51 1.59 13.48
N LEU A 13 -12.00 2.32 12.49
CA LEU A 13 -11.66 2.19 11.08
C LEU A 13 -11.25 3.55 10.53
N LEU A 14 -10.11 3.62 9.90
CA LEU A 14 -9.62 4.82 9.24
C LEU A 14 -9.54 4.56 7.74
N LEU A 15 -10.22 5.39 6.94
CA LEU A 15 -10.16 5.32 5.49
C LEU A 15 -9.20 6.39 4.98
N LEU A 16 -8.17 5.96 4.25
CA LEU A 16 -7.20 6.84 3.62
C LEU A 16 -7.37 6.74 2.10
N ASP A 17 -7.99 7.75 1.51
CA ASP A 17 -8.29 7.77 0.08
C ASP A 17 -7.30 8.68 -0.64
N GLU A 18 -6.31 8.05 -1.26
CA GLU A 18 -5.27 8.72 -2.06
C GLU A 18 -4.56 9.86 -1.32
N VAL A 19 -4.30 9.66 -0.02
CA VAL A 19 -3.68 10.70 0.81
C VAL A 19 -2.23 10.99 0.43
N LEU A 20 -1.58 10.08 -0.32
CA LEU A 20 -0.20 10.22 -0.76
C LEU A 20 -0.07 10.87 -2.14
N ALA A 21 -1.19 11.17 -2.79
CA ALA A 21 -1.18 11.83 -4.08
C ALA A 21 -0.51 13.20 -3.97
N GLY A 22 0.40 13.48 -4.89
CA GLY A 22 1.12 14.76 -4.91
C GLY A 22 2.33 14.85 -4.00
N LEU A 23 2.59 13.83 -3.19
CA LEU A 23 3.80 13.78 -2.36
C LEU A 23 5.00 13.28 -3.17
N ASN A 24 6.18 13.80 -2.86
CA ASN A 24 7.42 13.27 -3.45
C ASN A 24 7.83 11.98 -2.73
N PRO A 25 8.79 11.18 -3.28
CA PRO A 25 9.19 9.92 -2.68
C PRO A 25 9.67 10.03 -1.24
N GLN A 26 10.35 11.11 -0.88
CA GLN A 26 10.81 11.30 0.48
C GLN A 26 9.64 11.52 1.45
N GLU A 27 8.67 12.35 1.05
CA GLU A 27 7.47 12.60 1.84
C GLU A 27 6.64 11.33 2.03
N ILE A 28 6.54 10.52 0.98
CA ILE A 28 5.88 9.20 1.06
C ILE A 28 6.62 8.32 2.07
N GLY A 29 7.95 8.27 2.01
CA GLY A 29 8.75 7.51 2.96
C GLY A 29 8.55 7.97 4.40
N ASP A 30 8.34 9.25 4.63
CA ASP A 30 8.08 9.81 5.96
C ASP A 30 6.69 9.46 6.47
N MET A 31 5.72 9.30 5.58
CA MET A 31 4.35 8.93 5.96
C MET A 31 4.17 7.45 6.29
N ILE A 32 4.99 6.58 5.72
CA ILE A 32 4.88 5.14 5.94
C ILE A 32 4.96 4.77 7.42
N PRO A 33 5.95 5.23 8.20
CA PRO A 33 5.99 4.92 9.64
C PRO A 33 4.78 5.45 10.39
N VAL A 34 4.27 6.60 10.02
CA VAL A 34 3.10 7.22 10.66
C VAL A 34 1.87 6.32 10.50
N VAL A 35 1.60 5.88 9.28
CA VAL A 35 0.45 5.00 9.00
C VAL A 35 0.63 3.65 9.68
N ARG A 36 1.84 3.12 9.67
CA ARG A 36 2.15 1.85 10.35
C ARG A 36 1.87 1.92 11.85
N ASP A 37 2.28 3.01 12.49
CA ASP A 37 2.04 3.21 13.92
C ASP A 37 0.55 3.29 14.23
N ILE A 38 -0.23 3.95 13.39
CA ILE A 38 -1.68 4.02 13.53
C ILE A 38 -2.29 2.61 13.46
N ALA A 39 -1.89 1.82 12.49
CA ALA A 39 -2.39 0.46 12.33
C ALA A 39 -2.01 -0.42 13.53
N GLN A 40 -0.81 -0.26 14.06
CA GLN A 40 -0.35 -1.02 15.23
C GLN A 40 -1.03 -0.59 16.52
N SER A 41 -1.60 0.60 16.58
CA SER A 41 -2.31 1.09 17.75
C SER A 41 -3.72 0.51 17.91
N GLY A 42 -4.14 -0.35 16.97
CA GLY A 42 -5.45 -1.01 17.02
C GLY A 42 -6.49 -0.43 16.06
N VAL A 43 -6.11 0.55 15.27
CA VAL A 43 -7.00 1.12 14.24
C VAL A 43 -6.87 0.28 12.98
N THR A 44 -8.00 -0.20 12.45
CA THR A 44 -8.02 -0.84 11.13
C THR A 44 -7.89 0.25 10.07
N VAL A 45 -6.91 0.10 9.18
CA VAL A 45 -6.67 1.09 8.13
C VAL A 45 -7.02 0.48 6.79
N LEU A 46 -7.92 1.16 6.06
CA LEU A 46 -8.24 0.85 4.68
C LEU A 46 -7.65 1.95 3.81
N MET A 47 -6.73 1.59 2.92
CA MET A 47 -6.07 2.53 2.02
C MET A 47 -6.52 2.32 0.59
N ILE A 48 -6.89 3.40 -0.08
CA ILE A 48 -7.11 3.40 -1.52
C ILE A 48 -5.93 4.13 -2.14
N GLU A 49 -5.05 3.39 -2.80
CA GLU A 49 -3.78 3.93 -3.28
C GLU A 49 -3.33 3.26 -4.57
N HIS A 50 -2.55 4.00 -5.35
CA HIS A 50 -1.77 3.46 -6.46
C HIS A 50 -0.29 3.83 -6.34
N VAL A 51 0.12 4.32 -5.18
CA VAL A 51 1.54 4.52 -4.86
C VAL A 51 2.08 3.18 -4.36
N MET A 52 2.76 2.47 -5.24
CA MET A 52 3.21 1.09 -4.97
C MET A 52 4.17 1.01 -3.79
N GLN A 53 5.01 2.01 -3.59
CA GLN A 53 5.93 2.06 -2.44
C GLN A 53 5.16 1.93 -1.12
N ALA A 54 4.06 2.66 -0.97
CA ALA A 54 3.26 2.60 0.24
C ALA A 54 2.52 1.27 0.37
N VAL A 55 1.91 0.81 -0.72
CA VAL A 55 1.18 -0.46 -0.72
C VAL A 55 2.10 -1.62 -0.34
N MET A 56 3.29 -1.69 -0.93
CA MET A 56 4.24 -2.77 -0.67
C MET A 56 4.77 -2.76 0.76
N ASN A 57 4.84 -1.61 1.40
CA ASN A 57 5.40 -1.48 2.75
C ASN A 57 4.36 -1.52 3.86
N LEU A 58 3.10 -1.19 3.58
CA LEU A 58 2.08 -1.04 4.61
C LEU A 58 0.99 -2.11 4.58
N ALA A 59 0.59 -2.54 3.39
CA ALA A 59 -0.56 -3.41 3.25
C ALA A 59 -0.23 -4.85 3.68
N GLU A 60 -1.13 -5.45 4.44
CA GLU A 60 -1.09 -6.88 4.76
C GLU A 60 -1.84 -7.67 3.70
N HIS A 61 -2.95 -7.10 3.21
CA HIS A 61 -3.77 -7.70 2.17
C HIS A 61 -4.14 -6.62 1.15
N VAL A 62 -4.04 -6.96 -0.13
CA VAL A 62 -4.30 -6.04 -1.23
C VAL A 62 -5.41 -6.60 -2.12
N TRP A 63 -6.38 -5.77 -2.42
CA TRP A 63 -7.39 -6.05 -3.44
C TRP A 63 -7.11 -5.14 -4.62
N VAL A 64 -6.94 -5.71 -5.81
CA VAL A 64 -6.62 -4.95 -7.02
C VAL A 64 -7.86 -4.85 -7.90
N LEU A 65 -8.26 -3.62 -8.18
CA LEU A 65 -9.42 -3.33 -9.03
C LEU A 65 -8.96 -2.73 -10.35
N ALA A 66 -9.57 -3.14 -11.43
CA ALA A 66 -9.36 -2.55 -12.74
C ALA A 66 -10.71 -2.49 -13.46
N GLN A 67 -11.05 -1.31 -13.96
CA GLN A 67 -12.31 -1.08 -14.70
C GLN A 67 -13.54 -1.56 -13.91
N GLY A 68 -13.54 -1.30 -12.60
CA GLY A 68 -14.65 -1.67 -11.73
C GLY A 68 -14.72 -3.13 -11.34
N GLN A 69 -13.71 -3.94 -11.68
CA GLN A 69 -13.69 -5.36 -11.38
C GLN A 69 -12.49 -5.74 -10.51
N LEU A 70 -12.71 -6.66 -9.58
CA LEU A 70 -11.62 -7.25 -8.80
C LEU A 70 -10.84 -8.21 -9.69
N ILE A 71 -9.56 -7.92 -9.92
CA ILE A 71 -8.71 -8.74 -10.79
C ILE A 71 -7.70 -9.58 -10.03
N ALA A 72 -7.41 -9.23 -8.77
CA ALA A 72 -6.48 -9.97 -7.93
C ALA A 72 -6.65 -9.59 -6.49
N GLN A 73 -6.26 -10.49 -5.59
CA GLN A 73 -6.15 -10.20 -4.16
C GLN A 73 -5.10 -11.11 -3.52
N GLY A 74 -4.54 -10.67 -2.43
CA GLY A 74 -3.54 -11.42 -1.67
C GLY A 74 -2.56 -10.50 -0.98
N THR A 75 -1.40 -11.04 -0.59
CA THR A 75 -0.32 -10.22 -0.05
C THR A 75 0.24 -9.31 -1.15
N PRO A 76 0.95 -8.23 -0.79
CA PRO A 76 1.61 -7.40 -1.80
C PRO A 76 2.49 -8.20 -2.76
N ALA A 77 3.25 -9.17 -2.24
CA ALA A 77 4.10 -10.01 -3.09
C ALA A 77 3.29 -10.85 -4.07
N GLN A 78 2.16 -11.40 -3.63
CA GLN A 78 1.28 -12.21 -4.48
C GLN A 78 0.65 -11.39 -5.59
N VAL A 79 0.13 -10.20 -5.27
CA VAL A 79 -0.54 -9.39 -6.29
C VAL A 79 0.44 -8.82 -7.31
N THR A 80 1.66 -8.47 -6.92
CA THR A 80 2.66 -7.98 -7.86
C THR A 80 3.21 -9.08 -8.77
N ALA A 81 3.03 -10.34 -8.41
CA ALA A 81 3.38 -11.48 -9.24
C ALA A 81 2.25 -11.91 -10.18
N ASP A 82 1.04 -11.40 -9.98
CA ASP A 82 -0.11 -11.78 -10.79
C ASP A 82 -0.04 -11.16 -12.18
N PRO A 83 -0.11 -11.96 -13.27
CA PRO A 83 -0.03 -11.44 -14.63
C PRO A 83 -1.07 -10.37 -14.97
N ALA A 84 -2.27 -10.48 -14.44
CA ALA A 84 -3.34 -9.49 -14.67
C ALA A 84 -2.97 -8.13 -14.06
N VAL A 85 -2.36 -8.11 -12.89
CA VAL A 85 -1.90 -6.89 -12.23
C VAL A 85 -0.74 -6.26 -13.00
N VAL A 86 0.22 -7.08 -13.41
CA VAL A 86 1.36 -6.63 -14.21
C VAL A 86 0.89 -5.95 -15.48
N GLU A 87 -0.04 -6.57 -16.19
CA GLU A 87 -0.57 -6.03 -17.45
C GLU A 87 -1.35 -4.74 -17.22
N ALA A 88 -2.17 -4.68 -16.15
CA ALA A 88 -3.05 -3.53 -15.92
C ALA A 88 -2.32 -2.31 -15.36
N TYR A 89 -1.31 -2.49 -14.52
CA TYR A 89 -0.74 -1.39 -13.74
C TYR A 89 0.77 -1.24 -13.81
N LEU A 90 1.52 -2.31 -13.93
CA LEU A 90 2.94 -2.28 -13.63
C LEU A 90 3.85 -2.26 -14.85
N GLY A 91 3.46 -2.92 -15.93
CA GLY A 91 4.39 -3.18 -17.01
C GLY A 91 5.53 -4.11 -16.58
N HIS A 92 6.26 -4.66 -17.52
CA HIS A 92 7.21 -5.74 -17.24
C HIS A 92 8.39 -5.32 -16.36
N GLY A 93 9.00 -4.18 -16.66
CA GLY A 93 10.18 -3.72 -15.91
C GLY A 93 9.85 -3.33 -14.48
N THR A 94 8.74 -2.66 -14.28
CA THR A 94 8.30 -2.20 -12.96
C THR A 94 7.94 -3.39 -12.06
N ALA A 95 7.25 -4.39 -12.60
CA ALA A 95 6.88 -5.57 -11.86
C ALA A 95 8.10 -6.34 -11.35
N ALA A 96 9.13 -6.50 -12.20
CA ALA A 96 10.37 -7.15 -11.80
C ALA A 96 11.08 -6.40 -10.69
N LYS A 97 11.10 -5.07 -10.76
CA LYS A 97 11.70 -4.23 -9.73
C LYS A 97 10.97 -4.37 -8.40
N LEU A 98 9.64 -4.33 -8.43
CA LEU A 98 8.83 -4.44 -7.20
C LEU A 98 8.96 -5.82 -6.56
N ARG A 99 9.03 -6.89 -7.35
CA ARG A 99 9.25 -8.23 -6.83
C ARG A 99 10.60 -8.35 -6.14
N ARG A 100 11.65 -7.74 -6.69
CA ARG A 100 12.97 -7.72 -6.06
C ARG A 100 12.96 -6.95 -4.74
N GLN A 101 12.24 -5.84 -4.69
CA GLN A 101 12.10 -5.07 -3.45
C GLN A 101 11.36 -5.86 -2.37
N ALA A 102 10.29 -6.54 -2.74
CA ALA A 102 9.53 -7.37 -1.80
C ALA A 102 10.38 -8.54 -1.28
N ALA A 103 11.14 -9.19 -2.15
CA ALA A 103 12.04 -10.27 -1.77
C ALA A 103 13.15 -9.78 -0.83
N ALA A 104 13.73 -8.62 -1.10
CA ALA A 104 14.74 -8.03 -0.24
C ALA A 104 14.19 -7.69 1.15
N ALA A 105 12.98 -7.12 1.21
CA ALA A 105 12.33 -6.82 2.48
C ALA A 105 12.03 -8.10 3.27
N ALA A 106 11.58 -9.16 2.61
CA ALA A 106 11.35 -10.46 3.25
C ALA A 106 12.66 -11.09 3.74
N GLY A 107 13.73 -10.95 2.97
CA GLY A 107 15.05 -11.44 3.36
C GLY A 107 15.61 -10.71 4.58
N GLU A 108 15.38 -9.42 4.68
CA GLU A 108 15.79 -8.62 5.83
C GLU A 108 15.03 -8.99 7.10
N ALA A 109 13.81 -9.48 6.97
CA ALA A 109 12.99 -9.88 8.10
C ALA A 109 13.43 -11.22 8.71
N THR A 110 14.25 -11.98 7.99
CA THR A 110 14.78 -13.26 8.46
C THR A 110 16.21 -13.13 8.96
#